data_482913c4ba5f9e15d074f1ea6ab50a87
#
_entry.id   482913c4ba5f9e15d074f1ea6ab50a87
#
_cell.length_a   1.000
_cell.length_b   1.000
_cell.length_c   1.000
_cell.angle_alpha   90.00
_cell.angle_beta   90.00
_cell.angle_gamma   90.00
#
_symmetry.space_group_name_H-M   'P 1'
#
loop_
_entity.id
_entity.type
_entity.pdbx_description
1 polymer ?
#
loop_
_entity_poly.entity_id
_entity_poly.type
_entity_poly.pdbx_seq_one_letter_code
_entity_poly.pdbx_strand_id
1 'polypeptide(L)'
;SKNKQNCIVFAISNTIWRNNMLGKIVKVTVDRPMGTYHPKYKDIYYPINYGYIEGIMAPDGEEQDAYILGVNKPVEEFTGKVIAIIHRLNDVEDKWVVAPEDELYSKEQIEEQVKFQEKYFDYEILFRKSNI
;
A
#
# COMPACT_ATOMS: atom_id res chain seq x y z
N SER A 1 -26.98 4.59 -5.86
CA SER A 1 -26.71 3.16 -5.84
C SER A 1 -26.08 2.75 -4.53
N LYS A 2 -26.07 1.48 -4.31
CA LYS A 2 -25.49 0.88 -3.12
C LYS A 2 -24.00 1.29 -2.95
N ASN A 3 -23.27 1.34 -4.03
CA ASN A 3 -21.86 1.71 -4.00
C ASN A 3 -21.65 3.17 -3.66
N LYS A 4 -22.52 4.03 -4.15
CA LYS A 4 -22.45 5.47 -3.86
C LYS A 4 -22.65 5.74 -2.39
N GLN A 5 -23.62 5.08 -1.79
CA GLN A 5 -23.91 5.21 -0.37
C GLN A 5 -22.75 4.69 0.47
N ASN A 6 -22.16 3.57 0.08
CA ASN A 6 -21.01 3.02 0.76
C ASN A 6 -19.80 3.94 0.68
N CYS A 7 -19.61 4.63 -0.45
CA CYS A 7 -18.53 5.58 -0.60
C CYS A 7 -18.64 6.76 0.36
N ILE A 8 -19.85 7.25 0.58
CA ILE A 8 -20.08 8.35 1.52
C ILE A 8 -19.75 7.92 2.94
N VAL A 9 -20.24 6.75 3.35
CA VAL A 9 -19.96 6.19 4.68
C VAL A 9 -18.49 5.94 4.83
N PHE A 10 -17.84 5.40 3.80
CA PHE A 10 -16.42 5.13 3.80
C PHE A 10 -15.62 6.42 4.02
N ALA A 11 -15.96 7.50 3.32
CA ALA A 11 -15.24 8.77 3.42
C ALA A 11 -15.31 9.34 4.85
N ILE A 12 -16.46 9.24 5.51
CA ILE A 12 -16.66 9.75 6.86
C ILE A 12 -15.82 8.97 7.87
N SER A 13 -15.73 7.66 7.71
CA SER A 13 -15.03 6.77 8.66
C SER A 13 -13.63 6.39 8.19
N ASN A 14 -13.13 7.05 7.15
CA ASN A 14 -11.94 6.61 6.43
C ASN A 14 -10.68 6.57 7.31
N THR A 15 -10.47 7.59 8.13
CA THR A 15 -9.32 7.66 9.01
C THR A 15 -9.35 6.53 10.05
N ILE A 16 -10.52 6.25 10.62
CA ILE A 16 -10.70 5.17 11.59
C ILE A 16 -10.42 3.84 10.92
N TRP A 17 -10.95 3.64 9.73
CA TRP A 17 -10.75 2.39 8.97
C TRP A 17 -9.28 2.16 8.67
N ARG A 18 -8.57 3.20 8.22
CA ARG A 18 -7.13 3.09 7.95
C ARG A 18 -6.36 2.70 9.19
N ASN A 19 -6.66 3.35 10.32
CA ASN A 19 -6.00 3.03 11.57
C ASN A 19 -6.25 1.59 12.00
N ASN A 20 -7.45 1.07 11.74
CA ASN A 20 -7.79 -0.31 12.06
C ASN A 20 -7.08 -1.32 11.17
N MET A 21 -6.71 -0.91 9.97
CA MET A 21 -5.99 -1.80 9.05
C MET A 21 -4.51 -1.90 9.38
N LEU A 22 -3.95 -0.88 10.03
CA LEU A 22 -2.54 -0.92 10.45
C LEU A 22 -2.32 -2.07 11.43
N GLY A 23 -1.30 -2.88 11.16
CA GLY A 23 -0.97 -4.03 11.99
C GLY A 23 -1.63 -5.32 11.56
N LYS A 24 -2.54 -5.31 10.62
CA LYS A 24 -3.19 -6.52 10.13
C LYS A 24 -2.26 -7.33 9.26
N ILE A 25 -2.43 -8.65 9.33
CA ILE A 25 -1.71 -9.58 8.46
C ILE A 25 -2.55 -9.79 7.22
N VAL A 26 -1.92 -9.56 6.06
CA VAL A 26 -2.59 -9.67 4.77
C VAL A 26 -1.71 -10.41 3.78
N LYS A 27 -2.33 -10.96 2.75
CA LYS A 27 -1.63 -11.61 1.65
C LYS A 27 -1.71 -10.73 0.41
N VAL A 28 -0.55 -10.37 -0.11
CA VAL A 28 -0.44 -9.59 -1.34
C VAL A 28 -0.17 -10.53 -2.51
N THR A 29 -0.96 -10.40 -3.55
CA THR A 29 -0.70 -11.08 -4.83
C THR A 29 0.11 -10.12 -5.67
N VAL A 30 1.31 -10.54 -6.08
CA VAL A 30 2.25 -9.67 -6.79
C VAL A 30 1.97 -9.72 -8.28
N ASP A 31 1.64 -8.58 -8.86
CA ASP A 31 1.47 -8.45 -10.31
C ASP A 31 2.56 -7.61 -10.95
N ARG A 32 3.38 -6.93 -10.16
CA ARG A 32 4.56 -6.20 -10.62
C ARG A 32 5.76 -6.60 -9.76
N PRO A 33 6.40 -7.70 -10.12
CA PRO A 33 7.53 -8.20 -9.31
C PRO A 33 8.72 -7.25 -9.32
N MET A 34 9.52 -7.33 -8.25
CA MET A 34 10.80 -6.63 -8.19
C MET A 34 11.60 -6.89 -9.46
N GLY A 35 12.15 -5.84 -10.04
CA GLY A 35 12.96 -5.94 -11.24
C GLY A 35 12.18 -5.77 -12.55
N THR A 36 10.88 -5.54 -12.49
CA THR A 36 10.08 -5.32 -13.69
C THR A 36 9.78 -3.84 -13.89
N TYR A 37 9.22 -3.52 -15.04
CA TYR A 37 8.86 -2.16 -15.40
C TYR A 37 7.34 -2.03 -15.47
N HIS A 38 6.86 -0.81 -15.25
CA HIS A 38 5.44 -0.52 -15.37
C HIS A 38 4.95 -0.90 -16.76
N PRO A 39 3.78 -1.58 -16.88
CA PRO A 39 3.30 -2.04 -18.18
C PRO A 39 2.97 -0.90 -19.15
N LYS A 40 2.60 0.27 -18.64
CA LYS A 40 2.24 1.43 -19.44
C LYS A 40 3.37 2.47 -19.49
N TYR A 41 3.93 2.80 -18.32
CA TYR A 41 5.00 3.79 -18.20
C TYR A 41 6.33 3.07 -18.06
N LYS A 42 6.93 2.74 -19.19
CA LYS A 42 8.04 1.78 -19.29
C LYS A 42 9.37 2.27 -18.72
N ASP A 43 9.46 3.53 -18.36
CA ASP A 43 10.62 4.07 -17.65
C ASP A 43 10.48 3.97 -16.13
N ILE A 44 9.35 3.52 -15.63
CA ILE A 44 9.17 3.29 -14.19
C ILE A 44 9.59 1.86 -13.86
N TYR A 45 10.70 1.75 -13.18
CA TYR A 45 11.26 0.48 -12.71
C TYR A 45 10.77 0.21 -11.29
N TYR A 46 10.40 -1.05 -11.01
CA TYR A 46 9.96 -1.46 -9.68
C TYR A 46 11.12 -2.07 -8.91
N PRO A 47 11.72 -1.32 -7.98
CA PRO A 47 12.83 -1.86 -7.17
C PRO A 47 12.35 -2.74 -6.02
N ILE A 48 11.03 -2.83 -5.81
CA ILE A 48 10.40 -3.67 -4.80
C ILE A 48 9.19 -4.35 -5.43
N ASN A 49 8.71 -5.41 -4.79
CA ASN A 49 7.51 -6.09 -5.25
C ASN A 49 6.28 -5.22 -4.99
N TYR A 50 5.31 -5.30 -5.88
CA TYR A 50 4.08 -4.52 -5.81
C TYR A 50 2.94 -5.38 -6.32
N GLY A 51 1.77 -5.23 -5.70
CA GLY A 51 0.61 -5.99 -6.10
C GLY A 51 -0.65 -5.50 -5.44
N TYR A 52 -1.54 -6.43 -5.14
CA TYR A 52 -2.84 -6.10 -4.57
C TYR A 52 -3.26 -7.15 -3.55
N ILE A 53 -4.20 -6.77 -2.69
CA ILE A 53 -4.71 -7.64 -1.62
C ILE A 53 -6.11 -8.08 -2.00
N GLU A 54 -6.27 -9.39 -2.27
CA GLU A 54 -7.58 -9.93 -2.62
C GLU A 54 -8.56 -9.78 -1.45
N GLY A 55 -9.78 -9.41 -1.79
CA GLY A 55 -10.84 -9.31 -0.81
C GLY A 55 -10.89 -8.00 -0.05
N ILE A 56 -9.93 -7.12 -0.27
CA ILE A 56 -9.94 -5.78 0.34
C ILE A 56 -10.09 -4.76 -0.77
N MET A 57 -11.20 -4.06 -0.76
CA MET A 57 -11.52 -3.08 -1.80
C MET A 57 -11.07 -1.69 -1.39
N ALA A 58 -10.40 -1.03 -2.31
CA ALA A 58 -10.04 0.37 -2.17
C ALA A 58 -11.26 1.26 -2.46
N PRO A 59 -11.18 2.56 -2.12
CA PRO A 59 -12.29 3.49 -2.37
C PRO A 59 -12.72 3.59 -3.84
N ASP A 60 -11.80 3.31 -4.76
CA ASP A 60 -12.07 3.39 -6.20
C ASP A 60 -12.80 2.15 -6.73
N GLY A 61 -13.09 1.17 -5.88
CA GLY A 61 -13.78 -0.06 -6.28
C GLY A 61 -12.87 -1.16 -6.79
N GLU A 62 -11.57 -0.89 -6.89
CA GLU A 62 -10.58 -1.90 -7.25
C GLU A 62 -10.01 -2.55 -5.99
N GLU A 63 -9.32 -3.67 -6.15
CA GLU A 63 -8.65 -4.30 -5.02
C GLU A 63 -7.52 -3.41 -4.53
N GLN A 64 -7.25 -3.46 -3.22
CA GLN A 64 -6.31 -2.56 -2.57
C GLN A 64 -4.87 -2.83 -3.01
N ASP A 65 -4.21 -1.84 -3.60
CA ASP A 65 -2.81 -1.94 -4.00
C ASP A 65 -1.87 -1.90 -2.81
N ALA A 66 -0.75 -2.59 -2.93
CA ALA A 66 0.23 -2.67 -1.85
C ALA A 66 1.66 -2.78 -2.37
N TYR A 67 2.56 -2.08 -1.68
CA TYR A 67 4.00 -2.25 -1.81
C TYR A 67 4.46 -3.30 -0.80
N ILE A 68 5.48 -4.08 -1.17
CA ILE A 68 6.08 -5.05 -0.26
C ILE A 68 7.51 -4.62 0.04
N LEU A 69 7.82 -4.42 1.31
CA LEU A 69 9.17 -4.12 1.77
C LEU A 69 9.79 -5.37 2.42
N GLY A 70 11.11 -5.40 2.46
CA GLY A 70 11.83 -6.45 3.19
C GLY A 70 11.98 -7.76 2.44
N VAL A 71 11.64 -7.80 1.16
CA VAL A 71 11.78 -8.99 0.33
C VAL A 71 12.71 -8.64 -0.82
N ASN A 72 13.89 -9.23 -0.87
CA ASN A 72 14.96 -8.86 -1.79
C ASN A 72 15.02 -9.73 -3.06
N LYS A 73 13.89 -10.28 -3.44
CA LYS A 73 13.78 -11.07 -4.68
C LYS A 73 12.36 -10.97 -5.21
N PRO A 74 12.16 -11.18 -6.51
CA PRO A 74 10.80 -11.22 -7.06
C PRO A 74 10.05 -12.43 -6.49
N VAL A 75 8.80 -12.20 -6.09
CA VAL A 75 7.93 -13.26 -5.55
C VAL A 75 6.56 -13.15 -6.21
N GLU A 76 5.80 -14.23 -6.16
CA GLU A 76 4.44 -14.24 -6.71
C GLU A 76 3.41 -13.78 -5.69
N GLU A 77 3.69 -13.98 -4.41
CA GLU A 77 2.83 -13.55 -3.33
C GLU A 77 3.63 -13.40 -2.04
N PHE A 78 3.08 -12.65 -1.10
CA PHE A 78 3.73 -12.43 0.17
C PHE A 78 2.69 -12.15 1.24
N THR A 79 2.82 -12.83 2.38
CA THR A 79 1.97 -12.58 3.55
C THR A 79 2.79 -11.82 4.57
N GLY A 80 2.28 -10.67 4.98
CA GLY A 80 2.98 -9.82 5.94
C GLY A 80 2.04 -8.86 6.64
N LYS A 81 2.63 -7.92 7.35
CA LYS A 81 1.88 -6.98 8.18
C LYS A 81 1.77 -5.63 7.48
N VAL A 82 0.59 -5.02 7.55
CA VAL A 82 0.37 -3.66 7.07
C VAL A 82 1.06 -2.71 8.03
N ILE A 83 2.17 -2.12 7.60
CA ILE A 83 2.97 -1.24 8.45
C ILE A 83 2.68 0.24 8.21
N ALA A 84 2.12 0.58 7.05
CA ALA A 84 1.81 1.97 6.71
C ALA A 84 0.75 2.02 5.64
N ILE A 85 0.08 3.16 5.56
CA ILE A 85 -0.88 3.46 4.51
C ILE A 85 -0.50 4.80 3.92
N ILE A 86 -0.24 4.83 2.62
CA ILE A 86 0.06 6.04 1.87
C ILE A 86 -1.24 6.56 1.29
N HIS A 87 -1.65 7.74 1.74
CA HIS A 87 -2.86 8.38 1.25
C HIS A 87 -2.48 9.48 0.29
N ARG A 88 -2.84 9.33 -0.98
CA ARG A 88 -2.58 10.35 -2.00
C ARG A 88 -3.58 11.47 -1.86
N LEU A 89 -3.08 12.70 -1.83
CA LEU A 89 -3.92 13.88 -1.60
C LEU A 89 -4.59 14.37 -2.87
N ASN A 90 -4.02 14.07 -4.03
CA ASN A 90 -4.49 14.55 -5.33
C ASN A 90 -5.51 13.62 -5.98
N ASP A 91 -5.66 12.44 -5.46
CA ASP A 91 -6.67 11.50 -5.91
C ASP A 91 -7.14 10.69 -4.71
N VAL A 92 -8.08 9.78 -4.93
CA VAL A 92 -8.71 9.04 -3.81
C VAL A 92 -8.02 7.71 -3.54
N GLU A 93 -6.83 7.50 -4.08
CA GLU A 93 -6.16 6.23 -3.91
C GLU A 93 -5.33 6.18 -2.64
N ASP A 94 -5.37 5.02 -2.00
CA ASP A 94 -4.44 4.65 -0.95
C ASP A 94 -3.54 3.55 -1.49
N LYS A 95 -2.29 3.55 -1.04
CA LYS A 95 -1.36 2.44 -1.27
C LYS A 95 -0.94 1.92 0.09
N TRP A 96 -1.10 0.64 0.32
CA TRP A 96 -0.68 0.05 1.58
C TRP A 96 0.76 -0.41 1.48
N VAL A 97 1.44 -0.45 2.61
CA VAL A 97 2.82 -0.92 2.69
C VAL A 97 2.84 -2.12 3.61
N VAL A 98 3.29 -3.24 3.07
CA VAL A 98 3.30 -4.54 3.77
C VAL A 98 4.74 -4.99 3.91
N ALA A 99 5.09 -5.49 5.08
CA ALA A 99 6.45 -5.92 5.39
C ALA A 99 6.42 -7.17 6.27
N PRO A 100 7.57 -7.85 6.42
CA PRO A 100 7.65 -8.96 7.36
C PRO A 100 7.23 -8.53 8.75
N GLU A 101 6.53 -9.42 9.45
CA GLU A 101 5.88 -9.10 10.72
C GLU A 101 6.86 -8.64 11.81
N ASP A 102 8.08 -9.13 11.76
CA ASP A 102 9.10 -8.85 12.78
C ASP A 102 10.05 -7.72 12.40
N GLU A 103 9.83 -7.05 11.28
CA GLU A 103 10.70 -5.95 10.84
C GLU A 103 10.07 -4.61 11.16
N LEU A 104 10.91 -3.66 11.58
CA LEU A 104 10.51 -2.31 11.89
C LEU A 104 11.08 -1.35 10.84
N TYR A 105 10.26 -0.40 10.42
CA TYR A 105 10.66 0.61 9.43
C TYR A 105 10.31 1.99 9.95
N SER A 106 11.22 2.94 9.77
CA SER A 106 10.92 4.34 10.02
C SER A 106 10.13 4.91 8.85
N LYS A 107 9.51 6.06 9.07
CA LYS A 107 8.83 6.78 8.00
C LYS A 107 9.78 7.07 6.83
N GLU A 108 11.00 7.48 7.15
CA GLU A 108 12.01 7.82 6.15
C GLU A 108 12.43 6.60 5.33
N GLN A 109 12.54 5.45 5.97
CA GLN A 109 12.84 4.19 5.27
C GLN A 109 11.72 3.80 4.32
N ILE A 110 10.47 3.96 4.76
CA ILE A 110 9.31 3.67 3.92
C ILE A 110 9.32 4.62 2.71
N GLU A 111 9.49 5.90 2.93
CA GLU A 111 9.51 6.89 1.86
C GLU A 111 10.59 6.61 0.83
N GLU A 112 11.77 6.23 1.28
CA GLU A 112 12.88 5.90 0.39
C GLU A 112 12.54 4.72 -0.52
N GLN A 113 11.84 3.72 0.02
CA GLN A 113 11.50 2.51 -0.72
C GLN A 113 10.41 2.75 -1.76
N VAL A 114 9.48 3.66 -1.51
CA VAL A 114 8.32 3.88 -2.39
C VAL A 114 8.47 5.10 -3.29
N LYS A 115 9.52 5.89 -3.13
CA LYS A 115 9.66 7.15 -3.87
C LYS A 115 9.72 6.97 -5.37
N PHE A 116 10.12 5.80 -5.86
CA PHE A 116 10.21 5.56 -7.30
C PHE A 116 8.88 5.83 -8.01
N GLN A 117 7.76 5.67 -7.30
CA GLN A 117 6.43 5.93 -7.83
C GLN A 117 5.74 7.08 -7.10
N GLU A 118 5.86 7.13 -5.78
CA GLU A 118 5.13 8.14 -5.00
C GLU A 118 5.69 9.55 -5.17
N LYS A 119 6.88 9.72 -5.68
CA LYS A 119 7.45 11.05 -5.94
C LYS A 119 6.62 11.87 -6.94
N TYR A 120 5.76 11.23 -7.71
CA TYR A 120 4.90 11.91 -8.67
C TYR A 120 3.60 12.43 -8.05
N PHE A 121 3.37 12.19 -6.77
CA PHE A 121 2.12 12.50 -6.09
C PHE A 121 2.37 13.25 -4.80
N ASP A 122 1.38 14.03 -4.39
CA ASP A 122 1.32 14.56 -3.03
C ASP A 122 0.62 13.52 -2.16
N TYR A 123 1.22 13.20 -1.02
CA TYR A 123 0.70 12.14 -0.18
C TYR A 123 1.02 12.40 1.29
N GLU A 124 0.35 11.68 2.16
CA GLU A 124 0.71 11.57 3.56
C GLU A 124 0.81 10.10 3.92
N ILE A 125 1.61 9.78 4.92
CA ILE A 125 1.81 8.42 5.38
C ILE A 125 1.24 8.28 6.77
N LEU A 126 0.32 7.32 6.92
CA LEU A 126 -0.18 6.92 8.23
C LEU A 126 0.60 5.68 8.64
N PHE A 127 1.20 5.71 9.81
CA PHE A 127 1.82 4.51 10.35
C PHE A 127 1.77 4.58 11.87
N ARG A 128 1.82 3.42 12.50
CA ARG A 128 1.76 3.34 13.94
C ARG A 128 3.17 3.36 14.48
N LYS A 129 3.47 4.36 15.30
CA LYS A 129 4.74 4.38 16.02
C LYS A 129 4.79 3.20 16.95
N SER A 130 5.97 2.58 17.04
CA SER A 130 6.17 1.52 18.00
C SER A 130 5.95 2.06 19.42
N ASN A 131 5.10 1.39 20.16
CA ASN A 131 4.83 1.75 21.56
C ASN A 131 5.83 1.04 22.47
N ILE A 132 7.03 1.47 22.41
CA ILE A 132 8.07 0.91 23.26
C ILE A 132 8.29 1.82 24.43
#